data_5bf93ee6403cf3cb1390fe44669849af
#
_entry.id   5bf93ee6403cf3cb1390fe44669849af
#
_cell.length_a   1.000
_cell.length_b   1.000
_cell.length_c   1.000
_cell.angle_alpha   90.00
_cell.angle_beta   90.00
_cell.angle_gamma   90.00
#
_symmetry.space_group_name_H-M   'P 1'
#
loop_
_entity.id
_entity.type
_entity.pdbx_description
1 polymer ?
#
loop_
_entity_poly.entity_id
_entity_poly.type
_entity_poly.pdbx_seq_one_letter_code
_entity_poly.pdbx_strand_id
1 'polypeptide(L)'
;MEPKSPTKSHGGKRPGSGRKARFGEPTTLVRVPESAKPVVIDFLAELAQKRQAEPTWPSHLTPVKLAENPTSFKVPLFGHTIRAGFPSPADDYVADTLDLNEHLMPRKEASFLLRAKGESMIGVGIHDGDILVVDRSITATDGKVVIATLDGQFTVKTLEKKRGKIRLMPANTDFEPIEIRDEQELQIWGVVTRVIHNL
;
A
#
# COMPACT_ATOMS: atom_id res chain seq x y z
N MET A 1 11.43 -37.49 -61.68
CA MET A 1 10.75 -37.23 -60.37
C MET A 1 11.81 -36.71 -59.43
N GLU A 2 11.98 -35.38 -59.33
CA GLU A 2 12.97 -34.75 -58.47
C GLU A 2 12.44 -34.53 -57.05
N PRO A 3 13.21 -34.69 -56.00
CA PRO A 3 12.77 -34.48 -54.62
C PRO A 3 12.82 -32.99 -54.26
N LYS A 4 11.70 -32.47 -53.76
CA LYS A 4 11.55 -31.12 -53.21
C LYS A 4 12.42 -30.93 -51.99
N SER A 5 13.25 -29.87 -51.99
CA SER A 5 14.05 -29.42 -50.86
C SER A 5 13.17 -28.93 -49.72
N PRO A 6 13.62 -29.09 -48.43
CA PRO A 6 12.86 -28.69 -47.29
C PRO A 6 12.90 -27.15 -47.09
N THR A 7 11.72 -26.57 -46.89
CA THR A 7 11.54 -25.15 -46.53
C THR A 7 12.16 -24.86 -45.17
N LYS A 8 13.05 -23.86 -45.11
CA LYS A 8 13.65 -23.35 -43.87
C LYS A 8 12.59 -22.70 -43.01
N SER A 9 12.30 -23.30 -41.86
CA SER A 9 11.50 -22.74 -40.79
C SER A 9 12.18 -21.50 -40.21
N HIS A 10 11.51 -20.34 -40.23
CA HIS A 10 12.02 -19.10 -39.66
C HIS A 10 11.87 -19.19 -38.12
N GLY A 11 12.96 -18.82 -37.44
CA GLY A 11 13.25 -19.00 -36.03
C GLY A 11 12.12 -18.68 -35.05
N GLY A 12 11.79 -19.66 -34.24
CA GLY A 12 10.93 -19.52 -33.07
C GLY A 12 11.50 -18.54 -32.04
N LYS A 13 10.63 -17.80 -31.37
CA LYS A 13 10.95 -16.93 -30.24
C LYS A 13 11.79 -17.67 -29.21
N ARG A 14 13.05 -17.22 -29.01
CA ARG A 14 13.89 -17.73 -27.92
C ARG A 14 13.40 -17.16 -26.59
N PRO A 15 13.21 -17.96 -25.53
CA PRO A 15 12.94 -17.45 -24.19
C PRO A 15 14.09 -16.52 -23.76
N GLY A 16 13.76 -15.27 -23.37
CA GLY A 16 14.77 -14.30 -22.90
C GLY A 16 15.32 -13.31 -23.93
N SER A 17 14.88 -13.30 -25.20
CA SER A 17 15.36 -12.35 -26.23
C SER A 17 14.61 -11.02 -26.28
N GLY A 18 13.77 -10.70 -25.29
CA GLY A 18 13.08 -9.42 -25.19
C GLY A 18 13.95 -8.36 -24.50
N ARG A 19 13.93 -7.11 -25.04
CA ARG A 19 14.51 -5.94 -24.35
C ARG A 19 13.85 -5.84 -22.97
N LYS A 20 14.64 -5.81 -21.89
CA LYS A 20 14.12 -5.65 -20.52
C LYS A 20 13.16 -4.46 -20.48
N ALA A 21 11.96 -4.65 -19.98
CA ALA A 21 10.96 -3.59 -19.87
C ALA A 21 11.54 -2.47 -18.99
N ARG A 22 11.68 -1.25 -19.55
CA ARG A 22 12.25 -0.09 -18.85
C ARG A 22 11.47 0.29 -17.61
N PHE A 23 10.20 -0.08 -17.53
CA PHE A 23 9.28 0.26 -16.44
C PHE A 23 8.86 -0.95 -15.59
N GLY A 24 9.40 -2.16 -15.84
CA GLY A 24 9.05 -3.38 -15.12
C GLY A 24 7.63 -3.92 -15.39
N GLU A 25 6.88 -3.29 -16.29
CA GLU A 25 5.50 -3.62 -16.64
C GLU A 25 5.26 -3.56 -18.16
N PRO A 26 4.20 -4.19 -18.69
CA PRO A 26 3.83 -4.09 -20.10
C PRO A 26 3.61 -2.63 -20.53
N THR A 27 4.15 -2.25 -21.68
CA THR A 27 4.03 -0.89 -22.22
C THR A 27 3.16 -0.86 -23.46
N THR A 28 2.38 0.23 -23.61
CA THR A 28 1.56 0.48 -24.79
C THR A 28 2.15 1.63 -25.60
N LEU A 29 2.11 1.52 -26.95
CA LEU A 29 2.55 2.59 -27.82
C LEU A 29 1.51 3.72 -27.86
N VAL A 30 1.93 4.93 -27.51
CA VAL A 30 1.09 6.13 -27.57
C VAL A 30 1.74 7.11 -28.55
N ARG A 31 0.94 7.72 -29.44
CA ARG A 31 1.39 8.78 -30.36
C ARG A 31 1.35 10.12 -29.63
N VAL A 32 2.48 10.81 -29.59
CA VAL A 32 2.62 12.11 -28.95
C VAL A 32 3.13 13.11 -29.99
N PRO A 33 2.60 14.36 -30.07
CA PRO A 33 3.15 15.41 -30.92
C PRO A 33 4.65 15.62 -30.66
N GLU A 34 5.44 15.87 -31.70
CA GLU A 34 6.89 16.08 -31.56
C GLU A 34 7.25 17.20 -30.55
N SER A 35 6.44 18.28 -30.52
CA SER A 35 6.60 19.39 -29.56
C SER A 35 6.42 18.99 -28.09
N ALA A 36 5.60 17.98 -27.80
CA ALA A 36 5.33 17.51 -26.44
C ALA A 36 6.27 16.34 -26.02
N LYS A 37 7.02 15.78 -26.96
CA LYS A 37 7.87 14.61 -26.72
C LYS A 37 8.92 14.79 -25.60
N PRO A 38 9.64 15.92 -25.48
CA PRO A 38 10.59 16.12 -24.39
C PRO A 38 9.90 16.09 -23.02
N VAL A 39 8.79 16.81 -22.87
CA VAL A 39 8.02 16.88 -21.62
C VAL A 39 7.53 15.52 -21.18
N VAL A 40 7.02 14.71 -22.12
CA VAL A 40 6.55 13.35 -21.81
C VAL A 40 7.70 12.44 -21.43
N ILE A 41 8.86 12.54 -22.08
CA ILE A 41 10.06 11.74 -21.75
C ILE A 41 10.55 12.08 -20.35
N ASP A 42 10.64 13.39 -20.02
CA ASP A 42 11.08 13.86 -18.70
C ASP A 42 10.11 13.42 -17.60
N PHE A 43 8.81 13.56 -17.82
CA PHE A 43 7.77 13.07 -16.90
C PHE A 43 7.86 11.56 -16.67
N LEU A 44 8.04 10.76 -17.72
CA LEU A 44 8.19 9.31 -17.57
C LEU A 44 9.50 8.91 -16.89
N ALA A 45 10.58 9.67 -17.10
CA ALA A 45 11.84 9.48 -16.41
C ALA A 45 11.72 9.79 -14.91
N GLU A 46 11.03 10.86 -14.57
CA GLU A 46 10.75 11.26 -13.19
C GLU A 46 9.85 10.23 -12.47
N LEU A 47 8.80 9.74 -13.15
CA LEU A 47 7.98 8.63 -12.65
C LEU A 47 8.77 7.35 -12.43
N ALA A 48 9.68 6.99 -13.34
CA ALA A 48 10.52 5.82 -13.20
C ALA A 48 11.50 5.96 -12.02
N GLN A 49 12.06 7.15 -11.80
CA GLN A 49 12.90 7.44 -10.64
C GLN A 49 12.11 7.36 -9.32
N LYS A 50 10.90 7.93 -9.28
CA LYS A 50 10.02 7.84 -8.10
C LYS A 50 9.58 6.41 -7.77
N ARG A 51 9.41 5.55 -8.79
CA ARG A 51 9.08 4.12 -8.62
C ARG A 51 10.28 3.26 -8.20
N GLN A 52 11.50 3.65 -8.59
CA GLN A 52 12.75 2.91 -8.26
C GLN A 52 13.41 3.41 -6.98
N ALA A 53 13.07 4.59 -6.50
CA ALA A 53 13.51 5.04 -5.20
C ALA A 53 12.88 4.11 -4.15
N GLU A 54 13.67 3.18 -3.62
CA GLU A 54 13.30 2.53 -2.37
C GLU A 54 13.01 3.64 -1.38
N PRO A 55 11.88 3.55 -0.64
CA PRO A 55 11.56 4.56 0.34
C PRO A 55 12.73 4.65 1.31
N THR A 56 13.38 5.79 1.35
CA THR A 56 14.35 6.10 2.39
C THR A 56 13.60 6.13 3.71
N TRP A 57 13.68 5.04 4.46
CA TRP A 57 13.12 4.97 5.79
C TRP A 57 13.99 5.82 6.72
N PRO A 58 13.41 6.68 7.55
CA PRO A 58 14.16 7.34 8.62
C PRO A 58 14.89 6.30 9.46
N SER A 59 16.09 6.62 9.92
CA SER A 59 16.99 5.70 10.64
C SER A 59 16.37 5.07 11.90
N HIS A 60 15.31 5.66 12.44
CA HIS A 60 14.59 5.16 13.63
C HIS A 60 13.37 4.30 13.29
N LEU A 61 13.02 4.14 12.02
CA LEU A 61 11.98 3.21 11.57
C LEU A 61 12.66 2.00 10.91
N THR A 62 12.50 0.85 11.53
CA THR A 62 12.86 -0.42 10.90
C THR A 62 11.59 -0.96 10.23
N PRO A 63 11.48 -0.89 8.89
CA PRO A 63 10.35 -1.51 8.22
C PRO A 63 10.44 -3.01 8.44
N VAL A 64 9.34 -3.62 8.86
CA VAL A 64 9.23 -5.07 8.86
C VAL A 64 9.16 -5.50 7.40
N LYS A 65 10.23 -6.08 6.88
CA LYS A 65 10.24 -6.62 5.51
C LYS A 65 9.25 -7.77 5.45
N LEU A 66 8.30 -7.68 4.54
CA LEU A 66 7.45 -8.80 4.19
C LEU A 66 8.33 -9.91 3.61
N ALA A 67 8.00 -11.17 3.91
CA ALA A 67 8.72 -12.30 3.33
C ALA A 67 8.65 -12.22 1.79
N GLU A 68 9.78 -12.43 1.11
CA GLU A 68 9.86 -12.38 -0.36
C GLU A 68 8.93 -13.41 -1.03
N ASN A 69 8.69 -14.53 -0.35
CA ASN A 69 7.76 -15.59 -0.77
C ASN A 69 6.81 -15.91 0.39
N PRO A 70 5.75 -15.12 0.60
CA PRO A 70 4.78 -15.42 1.64
C PRO A 70 4.07 -16.73 1.31
N THR A 71 4.09 -17.67 2.23
CA THR A 71 3.32 -18.91 2.11
C THR A 71 1.84 -18.56 2.15
N SER A 72 1.08 -18.94 1.11
CA SER A 72 -0.38 -18.84 1.15
C SER A 72 -0.90 -19.82 2.21
N PHE A 73 -1.58 -19.29 3.21
CA PHE A 73 -2.19 -20.11 4.26
C PHE A 73 -3.66 -19.74 4.36
N LYS A 74 -4.50 -20.64 3.86
CA LYS A 74 -5.95 -20.48 3.88
C LYS A 74 -6.51 -21.04 5.17
N VAL A 75 -7.19 -20.20 5.93
CA VAL A 75 -7.92 -20.60 7.15
C VAL A 75 -9.41 -20.67 6.87
N PRO A 76 -10.15 -21.63 7.46
CA PRO A 76 -11.59 -21.69 7.29
C PRO A 76 -12.25 -20.46 7.92
N LEU A 77 -13.19 -19.86 7.20
CA LEU A 77 -14.06 -18.81 7.69
C LEU A 77 -15.46 -19.40 7.87
N PHE A 78 -15.93 -19.44 9.11
CA PHE A 78 -17.27 -19.94 9.41
C PHE A 78 -18.34 -18.91 9.06
N GLY A 79 -19.46 -19.34 8.48
CA GLY A 79 -20.53 -18.47 7.99
C GLY A 79 -21.37 -17.83 9.10
N HIS A 80 -21.32 -18.38 10.32
CA HIS A 80 -22.10 -17.88 11.43
C HIS A 80 -21.44 -16.72 12.17
N THR A 81 -22.24 -15.68 12.42
CA THR A 81 -21.83 -14.55 13.24
C THR A 81 -21.97 -14.91 14.71
N ILE A 82 -20.89 -14.82 15.47
CA ILE A 82 -20.92 -14.99 16.92
C ILE A 82 -21.47 -13.70 17.53
N ARG A 83 -22.57 -13.81 18.28
CA ARG A 83 -23.14 -12.67 19.01
C ARG A 83 -22.38 -12.44 20.32
N ALA A 84 -21.86 -11.23 20.49
CA ALA A 84 -21.14 -10.83 21.70
C ALA A 84 -22.10 -10.50 22.88
N GLY A 85 -23.07 -11.32 23.18
CA GLY A 85 -24.01 -11.07 24.28
C GLY A 85 -24.82 -12.28 24.67
N PHE A 86 -25.34 -13.01 23.71
CA PHE A 86 -26.11 -14.23 23.96
C PHE A 86 -25.55 -15.41 23.18
N PRO A 87 -25.61 -16.64 23.76
CA PRO A 87 -25.25 -17.83 23.03
C PRO A 87 -26.03 -17.93 21.70
N SER A 88 -25.34 -18.33 20.64
CA SER A 88 -25.94 -18.64 19.35
C SER A 88 -25.71 -20.13 19.07
N PRO A 89 -26.64 -20.85 18.41
CA PRO A 89 -26.39 -22.24 17.98
C PRO A 89 -25.09 -22.30 17.17
N ALA A 90 -24.26 -23.27 17.51
CA ALA A 90 -23.06 -23.55 16.75
C ALA A 90 -23.48 -24.35 15.50
N ASP A 91 -23.17 -23.82 14.33
CA ASP A 91 -23.31 -24.53 13.07
C ASP A 91 -21.91 -24.68 12.47
N ASP A 92 -21.54 -25.91 12.13
CA ASP A 92 -20.21 -26.26 11.62
C ASP A 92 -20.03 -25.92 10.14
N TYR A 93 -20.86 -25.03 9.61
CA TYR A 93 -20.82 -24.65 8.21
C TYR A 93 -19.65 -23.70 7.92
N VAL A 94 -18.63 -24.20 7.20
CA VAL A 94 -17.56 -23.37 6.65
C VAL A 94 -18.08 -22.66 5.41
N ALA A 95 -18.23 -21.34 5.47
CA ALA A 95 -18.71 -20.53 4.36
C ALA A 95 -17.64 -20.30 3.30
N ASP A 96 -16.37 -20.12 3.71
CA ASP A 96 -15.27 -19.78 2.81
C ASP A 96 -13.91 -20.13 3.44
N THR A 97 -12.85 -19.96 2.66
CA THR A 97 -11.47 -20.00 3.14
C THR A 97 -10.82 -18.65 2.92
N LEU A 98 -10.15 -18.14 3.94
CA LEU A 98 -9.53 -16.81 3.92
C LEU A 98 -8.00 -16.92 3.93
N ASP A 99 -7.33 -16.31 2.93
CA ASP A 99 -5.91 -16.02 3.02
C ASP A 99 -5.72 -14.67 3.71
N LEU A 100 -5.15 -14.71 4.94
CA LEU A 100 -4.97 -13.50 5.74
C LEU A 100 -4.04 -12.50 5.08
N ASN A 101 -3.03 -12.94 4.31
CA ASN A 101 -2.13 -12.03 3.62
C ASN A 101 -2.86 -11.22 2.54
N GLU A 102 -3.68 -11.89 1.75
CA GLU A 102 -4.49 -11.24 0.71
C GLU A 102 -5.57 -10.36 1.32
N HIS A 103 -6.19 -10.84 2.40
CA HIS A 103 -7.25 -10.10 3.09
C HIS A 103 -6.73 -8.81 3.74
N LEU A 104 -5.59 -8.87 4.42
CA LEU A 104 -5.02 -7.71 5.12
C LEU A 104 -4.32 -6.75 4.16
N MET A 105 -3.63 -7.27 3.15
CA MET A 105 -2.79 -6.52 2.22
C MET A 105 -3.11 -6.86 0.76
N PRO A 106 -4.27 -6.42 0.24
CA PRO A 106 -4.67 -6.73 -1.15
C PRO A 106 -3.71 -6.12 -2.20
N ARG A 107 -2.94 -5.09 -1.82
CA ARG A 107 -1.92 -4.43 -2.65
C ARG A 107 -0.55 -4.56 -1.99
N LYS A 108 0.05 -5.73 -2.09
CA LYS A 108 1.31 -6.11 -1.41
C LYS A 108 2.45 -5.12 -1.69
N GLU A 109 2.61 -4.71 -2.95
CA GLU A 109 3.70 -3.81 -3.39
C GLU A 109 3.57 -2.38 -2.83
N ALA A 110 2.35 -1.98 -2.49
CA ALA A 110 2.05 -0.66 -1.92
C ALA A 110 1.86 -0.69 -0.41
N SER A 111 1.83 -1.88 0.21
CA SER A 111 1.53 -2.06 1.62
C SER A 111 2.80 -2.24 2.45
N PHE A 112 2.78 -1.70 3.66
CA PHE A 112 3.82 -1.92 4.67
C PHE A 112 3.20 -1.92 6.07
N LEU A 113 3.97 -2.40 7.04
CA LEU A 113 3.52 -2.53 8.42
C LEU A 113 4.32 -1.58 9.32
N LEU A 114 3.64 -0.94 10.27
CA LEU A 114 4.25 -0.14 11.33
C LEU A 114 3.67 -0.54 12.69
N ARG A 115 4.47 -0.37 13.73
CA ARG A 115 3.99 -0.52 15.10
C ARG A 115 3.58 0.85 15.64
N ALA A 116 2.35 0.93 16.14
CA ALA A 116 1.87 2.13 16.83
C ALA A 116 2.57 2.29 18.18
N LYS A 117 2.78 3.54 18.58
CA LYS A 117 3.24 3.89 19.91
C LYS A 117 2.43 5.07 20.45
N GLY A 118 1.98 4.94 21.69
CA GLY A 118 1.20 5.96 22.39
C GLY A 118 -0.30 5.84 22.17
N GLU A 119 -1.05 6.71 22.79
CA GLU A 119 -2.50 6.59 22.99
C GLU A 119 -3.33 7.63 22.23
N SER A 120 -2.68 8.41 21.35
CA SER A 120 -3.36 9.53 20.67
C SER A 120 -4.48 9.13 19.71
N MET A 121 -4.63 7.84 19.42
CA MET A 121 -5.61 7.31 18.45
C MET A 121 -6.53 6.22 19.02
N ILE A 122 -6.64 6.10 20.33
CA ILE A 122 -7.46 5.08 21.01
C ILE A 122 -8.95 5.18 20.66
N GLY A 123 -9.46 6.39 20.41
CA GLY A 123 -10.86 6.62 20.04
C GLY A 123 -11.25 6.05 18.67
N VAL A 124 -10.28 5.62 17.85
CA VAL A 124 -10.51 4.89 16.58
C VAL A 124 -9.96 3.47 16.65
N GLY A 125 -9.69 2.96 17.87
CA GLY A 125 -9.27 1.58 18.10
C GLY A 125 -7.80 1.29 17.77
N ILE A 126 -6.92 2.29 17.81
CA ILE A 126 -5.47 2.10 17.68
C ILE A 126 -4.85 2.31 19.07
N HIS A 127 -4.23 1.27 19.60
CA HIS A 127 -3.60 1.25 20.91
C HIS A 127 -2.07 1.13 20.82
N ASP A 128 -1.41 1.41 21.92
CA ASP A 128 0.04 1.22 22.00
C ASP A 128 0.43 -0.23 21.70
N GLY A 129 1.44 -0.43 20.85
CA GLY A 129 1.90 -1.75 20.43
C GLY A 129 1.19 -2.37 19.24
N ASP A 130 0.06 -1.83 18.78
CA ASP A 130 -0.68 -2.34 17.63
C ASP A 130 0.15 -2.34 16.36
N ILE A 131 -0.16 -3.29 15.46
CA ILE A 131 0.41 -3.30 14.11
C ILE A 131 -0.57 -2.64 13.14
N LEU A 132 -0.12 -1.59 12.49
CA LEU A 132 -0.85 -0.84 11.48
C LEU A 132 -0.51 -1.38 10.10
N VAL A 133 -1.53 -1.73 9.31
CA VAL A 133 -1.39 -2.03 7.88
C VAL A 133 -1.60 -0.72 7.12
N VAL A 134 -0.59 -0.28 6.40
CA VAL A 134 -0.57 1.00 5.70
C VAL A 134 -0.46 0.76 4.20
N ASP A 135 -1.24 1.48 3.41
CA ASP A 135 -1.24 1.41 1.95
C ASP A 135 -0.89 2.79 1.36
N ARG A 136 0.18 2.83 0.57
CA ARG A 136 0.67 4.05 -0.10
C ARG A 136 -0.09 4.41 -1.35
N SER A 137 -0.74 3.45 -1.98
CA SER A 137 -1.46 3.67 -3.23
C SER A 137 -2.80 4.38 -3.02
N ILE A 138 -3.28 4.44 -1.78
CA ILE A 138 -4.53 5.11 -1.44
C ILE A 138 -4.27 6.61 -1.30
N THR A 139 -5.06 7.41 -2.03
CA THR A 139 -5.04 8.87 -1.85
C THR A 139 -5.57 9.24 -0.47
N ALA A 140 -4.79 10.00 0.28
CA ALA A 140 -5.17 10.51 1.59
C ALA A 140 -6.20 11.65 1.44
N THR A 141 -7.45 11.34 1.74
CA THR A 141 -8.58 12.28 1.75
C THR A 141 -8.98 12.65 3.18
N ASP A 142 -9.84 13.65 3.31
CA ASP A 142 -10.42 14.04 4.60
C ASP A 142 -11.02 12.85 5.35
N GLY A 143 -10.81 12.77 6.67
CA GLY A 143 -11.28 11.71 7.54
C GLY A 143 -10.47 10.40 7.52
N LYS A 144 -9.45 10.26 6.67
CA LYS A 144 -8.60 9.06 6.65
C LYS A 144 -7.56 9.10 7.76
N VAL A 145 -7.33 7.94 8.39
CA VAL A 145 -6.18 7.76 9.29
C VAL A 145 -4.93 7.59 8.43
N VAL A 146 -3.93 8.42 8.66
CA VAL A 146 -2.72 8.48 7.85
C VAL A 146 -1.48 8.31 8.70
N ILE A 147 -0.43 7.76 8.09
CA ILE A 147 0.93 7.91 8.57
C ILE A 147 1.52 9.13 7.88
N ALA A 148 1.98 10.07 8.66
CA ALA A 148 2.56 11.32 8.17
C ALA A 148 3.89 11.62 8.85
N THR A 149 4.76 12.34 8.14
CA THR A 149 5.88 13.04 8.75
C THR A 149 5.57 14.52 8.75
N LEU A 150 5.85 15.16 9.88
CA LEU A 150 5.83 16.60 10.04
C LEU A 150 7.20 17.02 10.56
N ASP A 151 7.90 17.85 9.80
CA ASP A 151 9.26 18.30 10.12
C ASP A 151 10.20 17.11 10.47
N GLY A 152 10.08 16.00 9.70
CA GLY A 152 10.86 14.78 9.88
C GLY A 152 10.40 13.84 11.00
N GLN A 153 9.35 14.18 11.75
CA GLN A 153 8.81 13.33 12.82
C GLN A 153 7.58 12.54 12.36
N PHE A 154 7.59 11.23 12.61
CA PHE A 154 6.46 10.36 12.28
C PHE A 154 5.31 10.49 13.27
N THR A 155 4.09 10.47 12.73
CA THR A 155 2.87 10.42 13.52
C THR A 155 1.78 9.64 12.81
N VAL A 156 0.86 9.05 13.57
CA VAL A 156 -0.43 8.52 13.09
C VAL A 156 -1.52 9.44 13.58
N LYS A 157 -2.34 9.96 12.65
CA LYS A 157 -3.44 10.89 12.95
C LYS A 157 -4.54 10.75 11.91
N THR A 158 -5.71 11.25 12.22
CA THR A 158 -6.78 11.46 11.23
C THR A 158 -6.49 12.74 10.46
N LEU A 159 -6.40 12.62 9.14
CA LEU A 159 -6.23 13.78 8.26
C LEU A 159 -7.53 14.57 8.18
N GLU A 160 -7.48 15.84 8.49
CA GLU A 160 -8.58 16.77 8.25
C GLU A 160 -8.17 17.79 7.20
N LYS A 161 -9.01 17.92 6.15
CA LYS A 161 -8.86 18.89 5.08
C LYS A 161 -10.14 19.73 4.99
N LYS A 162 -10.16 20.88 5.64
CA LYS A 162 -11.32 21.78 5.64
C LYS A 162 -10.95 23.21 5.31
N ARG A 163 -11.71 23.85 4.39
CA ARG A 163 -11.56 25.26 4.03
C ARG A 163 -10.12 25.65 3.65
N GLY A 164 -9.42 24.78 2.93
CA GLY A 164 -8.02 25.01 2.53
C GLY A 164 -6.98 24.78 3.62
N LYS A 165 -7.40 24.49 4.86
CA LYS A 165 -6.49 24.15 5.97
C LYS A 165 -6.35 22.65 6.11
N ILE A 166 -5.12 22.23 6.47
CA ILE A 166 -4.79 20.84 6.77
C ILE A 166 -4.49 20.74 8.27
N ARG A 167 -5.12 19.77 8.93
CA ARG A 167 -4.85 19.44 10.33
C ARG A 167 -4.67 17.92 10.48
N LEU A 168 -3.85 17.54 11.43
CA LEU A 168 -3.69 16.15 11.88
C LEU A 168 -4.39 16.00 13.23
N MET A 169 -5.53 15.32 13.20
CA MET A 169 -6.44 15.21 14.33
C MET A 169 -6.13 13.94 15.15
N PRO A 170 -5.91 14.06 16.46
CA PRO A 170 -5.90 12.89 17.33
C PRO A 170 -7.32 12.34 17.49
N ALA A 171 -7.42 11.08 17.87
CA ALA A 171 -8.66 10.43 18.29
C ALA A 171 -8.60 10.11 19.80
N ASN A 172 -8.09 11.05 20.57
CA ASN A 172 -8.07 11.06 22.03
C ASN A 172 -8.10 12.52 22.49
N THR A 173 -9.00 12.84 23.39
CA THR A 173 -9.22 14.20 23.92
C THR A 173 -8.05 14.76 24.71
N ASP A 174 -7.15 13.90 25.18
CA ASP A 174 -5.95 14.31 25.93
C ASP A 174 -4.84 14.87 25.04
N PHE A 175 -5.03 14.84 23.72
CA PHE A 175 -4.07 15.31 22.73
C PHE A 175 -4.65 16.43 21.90
N GLU A 176 -3.84 17.46 21.65
CA GLU A 176 -4.24 18.58 20.82
C GLU A 176 -4.09 18.30 19.32
N PRO A 177 -4.99 18.83 18.47
CA PRO A 177 -4.82 18.81 17.02
C PRO A 177 -3.56 19.53 16.56
N ILE A 178 -2.88 18.99 15.56
CA ILE A 178 -1.72 19.63 14.95
C ILE A 178 -2.19 20.40 13.70
N GLU A 179 -2.16 21.73 13.76
CA GLU A 179 -2.42 22.56 12.58
C GLU A 179 -1.13 22.68 11.76
N ILE A 180 -1.25 22.38 10.46
CA ILE A 180 -0.11 22.48 9.54
C ILE A 180 0.03 23.94 9.10
N ARG A 181 1.21 24.52 9.32
CA ARG A 181 1.56 25.88 8.90
C ARG A 181 2.28 25.86 7.56
N ASP A 182 2.25 26.95 6.82
CA ASP A 182 2.84 27.06 5.47
C ASP A 182 4.35 26.78 5.44
N GLU A 183 5.05 26.97 6.56
CA GLU A 183 6.49 26.74 6.69
C GLU A 183 6.86 25.29 7.07
N GLN A 184 5.88 24.43 7.37
CA GLN A 184 6.10 23.07 7.83
C GLN A 184 6.05 22.06 6.69
N GLU A 185 6.97 21.11 6.69
CA GLU A 185 7.01 20.05 5.70
C GLU A 185 6.14 18.87 6.16
N LEU A 186 4.94 18.78 5.58
CA LEU A 186 4.05 17.64 5.75
C LEU A 186 4.20 16.66 4.60
N GLN A 187 4.60 15.44 4.89
CA GLN A 187 4.60 14.34 3.94
C GLN A 187 3.68 13.21 4.41
N ILE A 188 2.74 12.79 3.57
CA ILE A 188 1.88 11.63 3.84
C ILE A 188 2.54 10.38 3.27
N TRP A 189 2.79 9.40 4.13
CA TRP A 189 3.41 8.12 3.76
C TRP A 189 2.43 7.07 3.30
N GLY A 190 1.20 7.13 3.76
CA GLY A 190 0.13 6.23 3.36
C GLY A 190 -1.08 6.32 4.27
N VAL A 191 -2.11 5.58 3.89
CA VAL A 191 -3.37 5.48 4.63
C VAL A 191 -3.39 4.19 5.42
N VAL A 192 -3.72 4.27 6.71
CA VAL A 192 -3.93 3.10 7.57
C VAL A 192 -5.24 2.43 7.12
N THR A 193 -5.15 1.18 6.74
CA THR A 193 -6.29 0.40 6.22
C THR A 193 -6.84 -0.58 7.24
N ARG A 194 -5.97 -1.12 8.11
CA ARG A 194 -6.34 -2.07 9.16
C ARG A 194 -5.42 -1.93 10.36
N VAL A 195 -5.92 -2.39 11.49
CA VAL A 195 -5.19 -2.50 12.76
C VAL A 195 -5.20 -3.96 13.18
N ILE A 196 -4.05 -4.47 13.60
CA ILE A 196 -3.93 -5.80 14.21
C ILE A 196 -3.61 -5.58 15.67
N HIS A 197 -4.59 -5.86 16.50
CA HIS A 197 -4.54 -5.71 17.95
C HIS A 197 -4.41 -7.08 18.61
N ASN A 198 -3.55 -7.19 19.62
CA ASN A 198 -3.45 -8.38 20.47
C ASN A 198 -4.25 -8.11 21.75
N LEU A 199 -5.10 -9.06 22.14
CA LEU A 199 -5.87 -9.02 23.37
C LEU A 199 -5.00 -9.32 24.60
#